data_a71fb9752ca78f5de82d76b2f1340d3e
#
_entry.id   a71fb9752ca78f5de82d76b2f1340d3e
#
_cell.length_a   1.000
_cell.length_b   1.000
_cell.length_c   1.000
_cell.angle_alpha   90.00
_cell.angle_beta   90.00
_cell.angle_gamma   90.00
#
_symmetry.space_group_name_H-M   'P 1'
#
loop_
_entity.id
_entity.type
_entity.pdbx_description
1 polymer ?
#
loop_
_entity_poly.entity_id
_entity_poly.type
_entity_poly.pdbx_seq_one_letter_code
_entity_poly.pdbx_strand_id
1 'polypeptide(L)' 'MPQAYISKSILDLDLRNKTGCSVIGYKTVDNDYIVNPEADITLVAGSKLIVLGRPEQILKLREIF' A
#
# COMPACT_ATOMS: atom_id res chain seq x y z
N MET A 1 0.44 -2.59 -9.16
CA MET A 1 1.03 -3.09 -7.88
C MET A 1 2.47 -3.50 -8.14
N PRO A 2 3.44 -2.91 -7.47
CA PRO A 2 4.83 -3.34 -7.63
C PRO A 2 4.99 -4.82 -7.25
N GLN A 3 5.83 -5.52 -7.99
CA GLN A 3 6.03 -6.95 -7.80
C GLN A 3 6.50 -7.29 -6.38
N ALA A 4 7.26 -6.41 -5.76
CA ALA A 4 7.74 -6.60 -4.38
C ALA A 4 6.61 -6.68 -3.35
N TYR A 5 5.42 -6.20 -3.69
CA TYR A 5 4.26 -6.16 -2.79
C TYR A 5 3.33 -7.36 -2.98
N ILE A 6 3.44 -8.04 -4.11
CA ILE A 6 2.53 -9.15 -4.44
C ILE A 6 2.74 -10.30 -3.44
N SER A 7 1.65 -10.87 -2.97
CA SER A 7 1.58 -11.94 -1.97
C SER A 7 1.95 -11.51 -0.56
N LYS A 8 2.17 -10.21 -0.35
CA LYS A 8 2.37 -9.65 1.00
C LYS A 8 1.09 -8.97 1.47
N SER A 9 0.94 -8.86 2.78
CA SER A 9 -0.16 -8.09 3.36
C SER A 9 0.29 -6.64 3.58
N ILE A 10 -0.68 -5.75 3.85
CA ILE A 10 -0.37 -4.37 4.21
C ILE A 10 0.51 -4.33 5.47
N LEU A 11 0.24 -5.22 6.43
CA LEU A 11 1.03 -5.32 7.65
C LEU A 11 2.48 -5.70 7.35
N ASP A 12 2.71 -6.61 6.40
CA ASP A 12 4.04 -7.03 6.01
C ASP A 12 4.85 -5.90 5.39
N LEU A 13 4.21 -4.97 4.70
CA LEU A 13 4.88 -3.81 4.10
C LEU A 13 5.38 -2.82 5.14
N ASP A 14 4.66 -2.72 6.27
CA ASP A 14 5.01 -1.82 7.38
C ASP A 14 5.31 -0.39 6.91
N LEU A 15 4.52 0.11 5.96
CA LEU A 15 4.76 1.41 5.32
C LEU A 15 4.78 2.55 6.33
N ARG A 16 3.91 2.49 7.34
CA ARG A 16 3.80 3.56 8.32
C ARG A 16 5.10 3.76 9.10
N ASN A 17 5.73 2.68 9.54
CA ASN A 17 6.98 2.75 10.28
C ASN A 17 8.17 3.07 9.38
N LYS A 18 8.15 2.55 8.14
CA LYS A 18 9.26 2.74 7.21
C LYS A 18 9.26 4.09 6.52
N THR A 19 8.08 4.62 6.21
CA THR A 19 7.94 5.84 5.41
C THR A 19 7.11 6.93 6.06
N GLY A 20 6.30 6.59 7.06
CA GLY A 20 5.35 7.50 7.67
C GLY A 20 4.04 7.63 6.89
N CYS A 21 3.92 6.99 5.72
CA CYS A 21 2.69 7.02 4.95
C CYS A 21 1.61 6.13 5.57
N SER A 22 0.35 6.51 5.36
CA SER A 22 -0.80 5.73 5.80
C SER A 22 -1.52 5.14 4.61
N VAL A 23 -1.88 3.86 4.68
CA VAL A 23 -2.72 3.22 3.67
C VAL A 23 -4.17 3.54 3.99
N ILE A 24 -4.84 4.27 3.10
CA ILE A 24 -6.22 4.72 3.30
C ILE A 24 -7.20 3.97 2.40
N GLY A 25 -6.72 3.26 1.42
CA GLY A 25 -7.59 2.54 0.49
C GLY A 25 -6.87 1.45 -0.27
N TYR A 26 -7.67 0.58 -0.87
CA TYR A 26 -7.20 -0.51 -1.70
C TYR A 26 -8.13 -0.65 -2.89
N LYS A 27 -7.58 -0.63 -4.09
CA LYS A 27 -8.34 -0.83 -5.32
C LYS A 27 -8.10 -2.25 -5.81
N THR A 28 -9.17 -3.04 -5.88
CA THR A 28 -9.10 -4.43 -6.35
C THR A 28 -8.87 -4.50 -7.85
N VAL A 29 -8.55 -5.69 -8.36
CA VAL A 29 -8.39 -5.92 -9.80
C VAL A 29 -9.69 -5.66 -10.57
N ASP A 30 -10.85 -5.77 -9.91
CA ASP A 30 -12.16 -5.51 -10.49
C ASP A 30 -12.58 -4.04 -10.42
N ASN A 31 -11.66 -3.14 -10.04
CA ASN A 31 -11.88 -1.71 -9.88
C ASN A 31 -12.82 -1.33 -8.71
N ASP A 32 -12.99 -2.22 -7.76
CA ASP A 32 -13.70 -1.90 -6.53
C ASP A 32 -12.75 -1.24 -5.53
N TYR A 33 -13.28 -0.29 -4.76
CA TYR A 33 -12.50 0.41 -3.74
C TYR A 33 -12.88 -0.09 -2.35
N ILE A 34 -11.87 -0.37 -1.54
CA ILE A 34 -12.05 -0.70 -0.12
C ILE A 34 -11.42 0.44 0.67
N VAL A 35 -12.24 1.13 1.48
CA VAL A 35 -11.78 2.22 2.35
C VAL A 35 -11.32 1.62 3.68
N ASN A 36 -10.20 2.12 4.19
CA ASN A 36 -9.59 1.62 5.42
C ASN A 36 -9.43 0.09 5.41
N PRO A 37 -8.68 -0.46 4.44
CA PRO A 37 -8.52 -1.90 4.33
C PRO A 37 -7.85 -2.48 5.58
N GLU A 38 -8.22 -3.70 5.93
CA GLU A 38 -7.58 -4.40 7.04
C GLU A 38 -6.13 -4.73 6.70
N ALA A 39 -5.27 -4.72 7.72
CA ALA A 39 -3.84 -4.91 7.52
C ALA A 39 -3.47 -6.31 7.02
N ASP A 40 -4.34 -7.30 7.19
CA ASP A 40 -4.11 -8.68 6.77
C ASP A 40 -4.55 -8.97 5.33
N ILE A 41 -5.05 -7.96 4.60
CA ILE A 41 -5.39 -8.14 3.18
C ILE A 41 -4.13 -8.50 2.40
N THR A 42 -4.21 -9.60 1.63
CA THR A 42 -3.14 -10.02 0.74
C THR A 42 -3.19 -9.23 -0.55
N LEU A 43 -2.07 -8.64 -0.94
CA LEU A 43 -1.96 -7.85 -2.16
C LEU A 43 -1.77 -8.76 -3.37
N VAL A 44 -2.48 -8.46 -4.46
CA VAL A 44 -2.42 -9.25 -5.69
C VAL A 44 -2.02 -8.38 -6.87
N ALA A 45 -1.52 -9.03 -7.92
CA ALA A 45 -1.15 -8.36 -9.16
C ALA A 45 -2.36 -7.63 -9.74
N GLY A 46 -2.16 -6.42 -10.25
CA GLY A 46 -3.23 -5.62 -10.84
C GLY A 46 -4.02 -4.79 -9.85
N SER A 47 -3.82 -4.99 -8.56
CA SER A 47 -4.42 -4.15 -7.52
C SER A 47 -3.57 -2.92 -7.26
N LYS A 48 -4.12 -1.96 -6.50
CA LYS A 48 -3.42 -0.71 -6.15
C LYS A 48 -3.67 -0.36 -4.69
N LEU A 49 -2.66 0.23 -4.06
CA LEU A 49 -2.80 0.83 -2.74
C LEU A 49 -2.95 2.34 -2.89
N ILE A 50 -3.83 2.91 -2.08
CA ILE A 50 -4.00 4.35 -1.98
C ILE A 50 -3.38 4.78 -0.66
N VAL A 51 -2.35 5.61 -0.74
CA VAL A 51 -1.61 6.03 0.44
C VAL A 51 -1.66 7.54 0.59
N LEU A 52 -1.61 7.99 1.83
CA LEU A 52 -1.55 9.40 2.18
C LEU A 52 -0.27 9.66 2.94
N GLY A 53 0.45 10.71 2.57
CA GLY A 53 1.68 11.10 3.23
C GLY A 53 2.13 12.48 2.78
N ARG A 54 3.08 13.05 3.52
CA ARG A 54 3.71 14.30 3.12
C ARG A 54 4.65 14.06 1.95
N PRO A 55 5.01 15.10 1.17
CA PRO A 55 5.91 14.93 0.02
C PRO A 55 7.20 14.18 0.35
N GLU A 56 7.84 14.47 1.48
CA GLU A 56 9.06 13.80 1.89
C GLU A 56 8.82 12.32 2.24
N GLN A 57 7.65 11.99 2.74
CA GLN A 57 7.27 10.62 3.06
C GLN A 57 7.00 9.82 1.79
N ILE A 58 6.35 10.43 0.80
CA ILE A 58 6.10 9.80 -0.49
C ILE A 58 7.44 9.54 -1.22
N LEU A 59 8.37 10.48 -1.17
CA LEU A 59 9.72 10.28 -1.72
C LEU A 59 10.41 9.10 -1.05
N LYS A 60 10.31 8.99 0.26
CA LYS A 60 10.88 7.89 1.02
C LYS A 60 10.27 6.54 0.62
N LEU A 61 8.96 6.53 0.38
CA LEU A 61 8.26 5.34 -0.10
C LEU A 61 8.83 4.89 -1.44
N ARG A 62 9.06 5.81 -2.36
CA ARG A 62 9.61 5.51 -3.69
C ARG A 62 11.04 4.98 -3.61
N GLU A 63 11.85 5.46 -2.66
CA GLU A 63 13.23 5.02 -2.48
C GLU A 63 13.32 3.61 -1.90
N ILE A 64 12.39 3.24 -1.02
CA ILE A 64 12.40 1.95 -0.34
C ILE A 64 11.65 0.90 -1.16
N PHE A 65 10.58 1.29 -1.80
CA PHE A 65 9.71 0.41 -2.56
C PHE A 65 9.57 0.86 -4.01
#